data_40ca1ea56433ef7a28fae126328cd2bf
#
_entry.id   40ca1ea56433ef7a28fae126328cd2bf
#
_cell.length_a   1.000
_cell.length_b   1.000
_cell.length_c   1.000
_cell.angle_alpha   90.00
_cell.angle_beta   90.00
_cell.angle_gamma   90.00
#
_symmetry.space_group_name_H-M   'P 1'
#
loop_
_entity.id
_entity.type
_entity.pdbx_description
1 polymer ?
#
loop_
_entity_poly.entity_id
_entity_poly.type
_entity_poly.pdbx_seq_one_letter_code
_entity_poly.pdbx_strand_id
1 'polypeptide(L)'
;MSDKLIFRLVTGVSIFVFLVVVILNRKVIPVTIPTPSFVYFLPTLNAIINATCSVLLLVSLYFIKQKNITNHKRVNILTFGLSSLFLVSYIIFHYFAPETKFGDLDHDGILSTSEIITSGTTRYIYYVILITHIILAAGVLPLILLSF
;
A
#
# COMPACT_ATOMS: atom_id res chain seq x y z
N MET A 1 -13.17 -16.86 -20.49
CA MET A 1 -12.96 -15.43 -20.76
C MET A 1 -11.76 -15.33 -21.68
N SER A 2 -11.75 -14.47 -22.71
CA SER A 2 -10.57 -14.39 -23.60
C SER A 2 -9.43 -13.68 -22.88
N ASP A 3 -8.18 -14.10 -23.14
CA ASP A 3 -6.98 -13.50 -22.50
C ASP A 3 -6.89 -11.99 -22.74
N LYS A 4 -7.38 -11.52 -23.90
CA LYS A 4 -7.45 -10.10 -24.23
C LYS A 4 -8.44 -9.33 -23.30
N LEU A 5 -9.54 -9.97 -22.90
CA LEU A 5 -10.51 -9.35 -21.98
C LEU A 5 -9.95 -9.28 -20.57
N ILE A 6 -9.31 -10.36 -20.10
CA ILE A 6 -8.64 -10.40 -18.80
C ILE A 6 -7.58 -9.29 -18.74
N PHE A 7 -6.70 -9.22 -19.74
CA PHE A 7 -5.65 -8.19 -19.80
C PHE A 7 -6.23 -6.77 -19.75
N ARG A 8 -7.29 -6.49 -20.51
CA ARG A 8 -7.95 -5.17 -20.51
C ARG A 8 -8.57 -4.83 -19.15
N LEU A 9 -9.22 -5.80 -18.50
CA LEU A 9 -9.80 -5.60 -17.17
C LEU A 9 -8.72 -5.34 -16.12
N VAL A 10 -7.66 -6.14 -16.11
CA VAL A 10 -6.54 -5.96 -15.18
C VAL A 10 -5.88 -4.60 -15.38
N THR A 11 -5.59 -4.23 -16.63
CA THR A 11 -5.01 -2.92 -16.94
C THR A 11 -5.93 -1.78 -16.51
N GLY A 12 -7.23 -1.88 -16.79
CA GLY A 12 -8.21 -0.87 -16.39
C GLY A 12 -8.31 -0.69 -14.87
N VAL A 13 -8.37 -1.80 -14.11
CA VAL A 13 -8.39 -1.78 -12.65
C VAL A 13 -7.09 -1.21 -12.09
N SER A 14 -5.94 -1.60 -12.63
CA SER A 14 -4.63 -1.09 -12.19
C SER A 14 -4.50 0.42 -12.40
N ILE A 15 -4.91 0.93 -13.57
CA ILE A 15 -4.93 2.37 -13.87
C ILE A 15 -5.90 3.10 -12.93
N PHE A 16 -7.09 2.54 -12.71
CA PHE A 16 -8.09 3.14 -11.80
C PHE A 16 -7.54 3.27 -10.38
N VAL A 17 -6.98 2.19 -9.81
CA VAL A 17 -6.38 2.21 -8.47
C VAL A 17 -5.23 3.21 -8.40
N PHE A 18 -4.36 3.24 -9.42
CA PHE A 18 -3.26 4.20 -9.49
C PHE A 18 -3.76 5.65 -9.47
N LEU A 19 -4.77 5.97 -10.28
CA LEU A 19 -5.36 7.31 -10.32
C LEU A 19 -5.99 7.70 -8.98
N VAL A 20 -6.72 6.79 -8.34
CA VAL A 20 -7.29 7.03 -6.99
C VAL A 20 -6.19 7.37 -5.99
N VAL A 21 -5.10 6.59 -5.98
CA VAL A 21 -3.96 6.85 -5.08
C VAL A 21 -3.33 8.23 -5.36
N VAL A 22 -3.12 8.59 -6.63
CA VAL A 22 -2.56 9.90 -7.01
C VAL A 22 -3.49 11.04 -6.59
N ILE A 23 -4.80 10.93 -6.82
CA ILE A 23 -5.78 11.94 -6.43
C ILE A 23 -5.79 12.15 -4.91
N LEU A 24 -5.76 11.06 -4.14
CA LEU A 24 -5.72 11.11 -2.69
C LEU A 24 -4.42 11.74 -2.18
N ASN A 25 -3.29 11.33 -2.76
CA ASN A 25 -1.98 11.87 -2.36
C ASN A 25 -1.83 13.37 -2.68
N ARG A 26 -2.49 13.86 -3.73
CA ARG A 26 -2.50 15.28 -4.10
C ARG A 26 -3.48 16.13 -3.28
N LYS A 27 -4.24 15.52 -2.35
CA LYS A 27 -5.27 16.21 -1.56
C LYS A 27 -6.23 17.07 -2.41
N VAL A 28 -6.57 16.55 -3.60
CA VAL A 28 -7.46 17.25 -4.55
C VAL A 28 -8.86 17.44 -3.94
N ILE A 29 -9.27 16.50 -3.07
CA ILE A 29 -10.55 16.56 -2.36
C ILE A 29 -10.29 17.14 -0.98
N PRO A 30 -10.75 18.37 -0.70
CA PRO A 30 -10.56 18.96 0.63
C PRO A 30 -11.38 18.22 1.68
N VAL A 31 -10.73 17.84 2.78
CA VAL A 31 -11.38 17.22 3.92
C VAL A 31 -11.79 18.34 4.88
N THR A 32 -13.09 18.54 5.05
CA THR A 32 -13.66 19.57 5.94
C THR A 32 -13.96 19.02 7.34
N ILE A 33 -13.82 17.71 7.53
CA ILE A 33 -14.13 17.02 8.80
C ILE A 33 -12.83 16.81 9.57
N PRO A 34 -12.78 17.04 10.89
CA PRO A 34 -11.61 16.75 11.70
C PRO A 34 -11.24 15.27 11.60
N THR A 35 -9.93 14.97 11.53
CA THR A 35 -9.42 13.61 11.38
C THR A 35 -9.86 12.74 12.56
N PRO A 36 -10.65 11.66 12.34
CA PRO A 36 -11.05 10.77 13.42
C PRO A 36 -9.85 10.06 14.06
N SER A 37 -9.88 9.84 15.37
CA SER A 37 -8.75 9.27 16.12
C SER A 37 -8.32 7.88 15.63
N PHE A 38 -9.24 7.05 15.14
CA PHE A 38 -8.92 5.72 14.62
C PHE A 38 -8.00 5.75 13.40
N VAL A 39 -7.99 6.85 12.64
CA VAL A 39 -7.17 7.01 11.42
C VAL A 39 -5.68 6.87 11.73
N TYR A 40 -5.25 7.35 12.89
CA TYR A 40 -3.85 7.26 13.31
C TYR A 40 -3.38 5.83 13.63
N PHE A 41 -4.32 4.90 13.83
CA PHE A 41 -4.02 3.48 14.00
C PHE A 41 -3.84 2.75 12.66
N LEU A 42 -4.40 3.27 11.57
CA LEU A 42 -4.40 2.60 10.26
C LEU A 42 -3.01 2.30 9.70
N PRO A 43 -1.97 3.14 9.84
CA PRO A 43 -0.61 2.79 9.40
C PRO A 43 -0.06 1.54 10.07
N THR A 44 -0.28 1.39 11.38
CA THR A 44 0.13 0.20 12.13
C THR A 44 -0.64 -1.03 11.67
N LEU A 45 -1.96 -0.93 11.49
CA LEU A 45 -2.80 -1.99 10.94
C LEU A 45 -2.31 -2.40 9.54
N ASN A 46 -2.02 -1.44 8.68
CA ASN A 46 -1.51 -1.68 7.33
C ASN A 46 -0.17 -2.40 7.33
N ALA A 47 0.74 -2.04 8.24
CA ALA A 47 2.02 -2.72 8.40
C ALA A 47 1.83 -4.19 8.82
N ILE A 48 0.93 -4.46 9.78
CA ILE A 48 0.61 -5.81 10.24
C ILE A 48 -0.01 -6.63 9.10
N ILE A 49 -0.96 -6.07 8.35
CA ILE A 49 -1.59 -6.77 7.22
C ILE A 49 -0.52 -7.13 6.17
N ASN A 50 0.35 -6.20 5.79
CA ASN A 50 1.39 -6.44 4.79
C ASN A 50 2.40 -7.51 5.26
N ALA A 51 2.83 -7.48 6.53
CA ALA A 51 3.68 -8.50 7.10
C ALA A 51 3.00 -9.88 7.05
N THR A 52 1.72 -9.95 7.43
CA THR A 52 0.92 -11.17 7.38
C THR A 52 0.79 -11.70 5.94
N CYS A 53 0.47 -10.83 4.98
CA CYS A 53 0.40 -11.20 3.56
C CYS A 53 1.72 -11.76 3.05
N SER A 54 2.86 -11.17 3.45
CA SER A 54 4.18 -11.65 3.07
C SER A 54 4.44 -13.07 3.56
N VAL A 55 4.09 -13.38 4.81
CA VAL A 55 4.20 -14.74 5.37
C VAL A 55 3.27 -15.70 4.64
N LEU A 56 2.01 -15.31 4.39
CA LEU A 56 1.04 -16.14 3.69
C LEU A 56 1.49 -16.46 2.25
N LEU A 57 2.11 -15.52 1.56
CA LEU A 57 2.67 -15.77 0.22
C LEU A 57 3.81 -16.80 0.25
N LEU A 58 4.66 -16.78 1.28
CA LEU A 58 5.70 -17.80 1.45
C LEU A 58 5.07 -19.18 1.74
N VAL A 59 4.03 -19.23 2.58
CA VAL A 59 3.26 -20.46 2.84
C VAL A 59 2.57 -20.96 1.57
N SER A 60 2.00 -20.06 0.78
CA SER A 60 1.40 -20.39 -0.52
C SER A 60 2.42 -20.99 -1.48
N LEU A 61 3.63 -20.40 -1.55
CA LEU A 61 4.74 -20.92 -2.34
C LEU A 61 5.18 -22.33 -1.87
N TYR A 62 5.18 -22.55 -0.56
CA TYR A 62 5.46 -23.89 -0.02
C TYR A 62 4.42 -24.91 -0.49
N PHE A 63 3.12 -24.61 -0.40
CA PHE A 63 2.06 -25.51 -0.83
C PHE A 63 2.11 -25.83 -2.33
N ILE A 64 2.38 -24.87 -3.20
CA ILE A 64 2.49 -25.15 -4.64
C ILE A 64 3.70 -26.01 -4.97
N LYS A 65 4.83 -25.82 -4.27
CA LYS A 65 6.00 -26.71 -4.42
C LYS A 65 5.69 -28.17 -3.99
N GLN A 66 4.81 -28.33 -3.00
CA GLN A 66 4.31 -29.67 -2.57
C GLN A 66 3.17 -30.19 -3.47
N LYS A 67 2.86 -29.51 -4.59
CA LYS A 67 1.74 -29.83 -5.49
C LYS A 67 0.37 -29.83 -4.80
N ASN A 68 0.26 -29.20 -3.62
CA ASN A 68 -0.99 -29.06 -2.88
C ASN A 68 -1.76 -27.82 -3.37
N ILE A 69 -2.40 -27.96 -4.54
CA ILE A 69 -3.10 -26.88 -5.23
C ILE A 69 -4.28 -26.36 -4.38
N THR A 70 -4.95 -27.23 -3.63
CA THR A 70 -6.12 -26.84 -2.82
C THR A 70 -5.73 -25.83 -1.74
N ASN A 71 -4.68 -26.13 -0.96
CA ASN A 71 -4.22 -25.22 0.10
C ASN A 71 -3.56 -23.97 -0.47
N HIS A 72 -2.82 -24.09 -1.59
CA HIS A 72 -2.31 -22.92 -2.31
C HIS A 72 -3.42 -21.93 -2.69
N LYS A 73 -4.51 -22.40 -3.28
CA LYS A 73 -5.67 -21.56 -3.62
C LYS A 73 -6.32 -20.91 -2.40
N ARG A 74 -6.51 -21.68 -1.30
CA ARG A 74 -7.11 -21.15 -0.06
C ARG A 74 -6.29 -20.02 0.54
N VAL A 75 -4.96 -20.22 0.63
CA VAL A 75 -4.05 -19.21 1.16
C VAL A 75 -4.03 -17.98 0.27
N ASN A 76 -4.02 -18.12 -1.06
CA ASN A 76 -4.05 -16.99 -1.98
C ASN A 76 -5.35 -16.19 -1.86
N ILE A 77 -6.51 -16.85 -1.74
CA ILE A 77 -7.80 -16.16 -1.54
C ILE A 77 -7.78 -15.37 -0.22
N LEU A 78 -7.26 -15.96 0.87
CA LEU A 78 -7.12 -15.26 2.14
C LEU A 78 -6.20 -14.04 2.01
N THR A 79 -5.05 -14.21 1.36
CA THR A 79 -4.08 -13.12 1.12
C THR A 79 -4.71 -12.02 0.28
N PHE A 80 -5.47 -12.36 -0.74
CA PHE A 80 -6.20 -11.39 -1.55
C PHE A 80 -7.23 -10.60 -0.74
N GLY A 81 -7.99 -11.28 0.14
CA GLY A 81 -8.93 -10.62 1.05
C GLY A 81 -8.24 -9.62 2.00
N LEU A 82 -7.11 -10.02 2.59
CA LEU A 82 -6.31 -9.13 3.44
C LEU A 82 -5.72 -7.95 2.64
N SER A 83 -5.22 -8.19 1.42
CA SER A 83 -4.72 -7.12 0.55
C SER A 83 -5.82 -6.14 0.15
N SER A 84 -7.05 -6.61 -0.03
CA SER A 84 -8.20 -5.74 -0.28
C SER A 84 -8.54 -4.89 0.94
N LEU A 85 -8.49 -5.47 2.13
CA LEU A 85 -8.66 -4.73 3.39
C LEU A 85 -7.58 -3.67 3.58
N PHE A 86 -6.31 -4.02 3.28
CA PHE A 86 -5.21 -3.06 3.26
C PHE A 86 -5.51 -1.89 2.32
N LEU A 87 -5.98 -2.14 1.10
CA LEU A 87 -6.27 -1.08 0.13
C LEU A 87 -7.35 -0.13 0.65
N VAL A 88 -8.43 -0.65 1.23
CA VAL A 88 -9.50 0.15 1.82
C VAL A 88 -8.96 1.00 2.98
N SER A 89 -8.22 0.40 3.89
CA SER A 89 -7.58 1.08 5.03
C SER A 89 -6.61 2.18 4.56
N TYR A 90 -5.81 1.89 3.51
CA TYR A 90 -4.89 2.83 2.90
C TYR A 90 -5.62 4.06 2.31
N ILE A 91 -6.72 3.83 1.60
CA ILE A 91 -7.56 4.91 1.03
C ILE A 91 -8.13 5.78 2.15
N ILE A 92 -8.68 5.17 3.21
CA ILE A 92 -9.23 5.90 4.35
C ILE A 92 -8.14 6.76 5.02
N PHE A 93 -6.96 6.19 5.27
CA PHE A 93 -5.85 6.93 5.85
C PHE A 93 -5.46 8.13 5.00
N HIS A 94 -5.21 7.93 3.70
CA HIS A 94 -4.78 9.00 2.80
C HIS A 94 -5.86 10.06 2.54
N TYR A 95 -7.13 9.70 2.72
CA TYR A 95 -8.22 10.67 2.64
C TYR A 95 -8.22 11.60 3.85
N PHE A 96 -8.15 11.07 5.07
CA PHE A 96 -8.30 11.84 6.30
C PHE A 96 -6.99 12.41 6.84
N ALA A 97 -5.91 11.64 6.81
CA ALA A 97 -4.65 12.04 7.43
C ALA A 97 -4.00 13.21 6.68
N PRO A 98 -3.42 14.18 7.41
CA PRO A 98 -2.58 15.22 6.81
C PRO A 98 -1.33 14.60 6.16
N GLU A 99 -0.68 15.35 5.29
CA GLU A 99 0.60 14.93 4.71
C GLU A 99 1.66 14.88 5.81
N THR A 100 2.27 13.71 6.01
CA THR A 100 3.35 13.54 6.98
C THR A 100 4.69 13.59 6.25
N LYS A 101 5.58 14.49 6.69
CA LYS A 101 6.94 14.62 6.16
C LYS A 101 7.92 13.91 7.08
N PHE A 102 8.83 13.12 6.52
CA PHE A 102 9.85 12.47 7.34
C PHE A 102 10.78 13.51 7.98
N GLY A 103 10.83 13.48 9.30
CA GLY A 103 11.63 14.41 10.11
C GLY A 103 10.84 15.61 10.64
N ASP A 104 9.57 15.73 10.33
CA ASP A 104 8.64 16.68 10.94
C ASP A 104 8.29 16.18 12.35
N LEU A 105 8.95 16.74 13.36
CA LEU A 105 8.86 16.27 14.76
C LEU A 105 7.69 16.89 15.51
N ASP A 106 7.33 18.11 15.17
CA ASP A 106 6.21 18.84 15.78
C ASP A 106 4.88 18.67 15.04
N HIS A 107 4.93 17.97 13.88
CA HIS A 107 3.77 17.65 13.04
C HIS A 107 3.01 18.88 12.51
N ASP A 108 3.74 19.99 12.28
CA ASP A 108 3.16 21.22 11.69
C ASP A 108 3.05 21.15 10.16
N GLY A 109 3.64 20.12 9.53
CA GLY A 109 3.66 19.90 8.09
C GLY A 109 4.75 20.72 7.37
N ILE A 110 5.61 21.45 8.11
CA ILE A 110 6.71 22.26 7.58
C ILE A 110 8.03 21.69 8.14
N LEU A 111 8.98 21.42 7.27
CA LEU A 111 10.31 20.99 7.73
C LEU A 111 11.16 22.23 8.04
N SER A 112 11.36 22.47 9.32
CA SER A 112 12.27 23.49 9.81
C SER A 112 13.75 23.10 9.55
N THR A 113 14.66 24.08 9.55
CA THR A 113 16.10 23.81 9.38
C THR A 113 16.64 22.91 10.48
N SER A 114 16.17 23.05 11.71
CA SER A 114 16.55 22.20 12.85
C SER A 114 16.14 20.74 12.68
N GLU A 115 14.96 20.49 12.15
CA GLU A 115 14.44 19.15 11.88
C GLU A 115 15.16 18.47 10.72
N ILE A 116 15.51 19.24 9.67
CA ILE A 116 16.33 18.73 8.57
C ILE A 116 17.69 18.28 9.06
N ILE A 117 18.33 19.06 9.93
CA ILE A 117 19.65 18.74 10.51
C ILE A 117 19.52 17.49 11.43
N THR A 118 18.49 17.45 12.26
CA THR A 118 18.23 16.32 13.17
C THR A 118 17.95 15.02 12.42
N SER A 119 17.18 15.09 11.33
CA SER A 119 16.89 13.93 10.47
C SER A 119 18.13 13.42 9.72
N GLY A 120 19.09 14.29 9.42
CA GLY A 120 20.39 13.96 8.85
C GLY A 120 20.35 12.99 7.67
N THR A 121 21.29 12.04 7.66
CA THR A 121 21.42 11.02 6.60
C THR A 121 20.24 10.04 6.57
N THR A 122 19.56 9.82 7.69
CA THR A 122 18.40 8.90 7.78
C THR A 122 17.28 9.29 6.81
N ARG A 123 17.13 10.59 6.54
CA ARG A 123 16.16 11.11 5.57
C ARG A 123 16.42 10.62 4.14
N TYR A 124 17.68 10.56 3.71
CA TYR A 124 18.04 10.04 2.37
C TYR A 124 17.75 8.55 2.28
N ILE A 125 18.08 7.79 3.30
CA ILE A 125 17.78 6.35 3.39
C ILE A 125 16.26 6.13 3.28
N TYR A 126 15.49 6.91 4.03
CA TYR A 126 14.03 6.87 3.97
C TYR A 126 13.51 7.10 2.54
N TYR A 127 13.98 8.14 1.84
CA TYR A 127 13.53 8.43 0.48
C TYR A 127 13.91 7.34 -0.51
N VAL A 128 15.10 6.75 -0.40
CA VAL A 128 15.49 5.61 -1.25
C VAL A 128 14.54 4.43 -1.03
N ILE A 129 14.24 4.09 0.21
CA ILE A 129 13.31 3.00 0.56
C ILE A 129 11.92 3.34 0.04
N LEU A 130 11.43 4.56 0.25
CA LEU A 130 10.10 5.01 -0.18
C LEU A 130 9.94 4.95 -1.71
N ILE A 131 10.90 5.48 -2.46
CA ILE A 131 10.85 5.49 -3.93
C ILE A 131 10.89 4.06 -4.46
N THR A 132 11.78 3.23 -3.93
CA THR A 132 11.89 1.81 -4.30
C THR A 132 10.58 1.08 -4.02
N HIS A 133 9.98 1.31 -2.84
CA HIS A 133 8.68 0.75 -2.47
C HIS A 133 7.58 1.16 -3.45
N ILE A 134 7.48 2.43 -3.82
CA ILE A 134 6.47 2.94 -4.76
C ILE A 134 6.62 2.28 -6.13
N ILE A 135 7.85 2.19 -6.66
CA ILE A 135 8.12 1.56 -7.95
C ILE A 135 7.72 0.08 -7.93
N LEU A 136 8.12 -0.66 -6.88
CA LEU A 136 7.77 -2.06 -6.73
C LEU A 136 6.26 -2.27 -6.58
N ALA A 137 5.60 -1.45 -5.76
CA ALA A 137 4.15 -1.54 -5.56
C ALA A 137 3.37 -1.31 -6.87
N ALA A 138 3.79 -0.31 -7.67
CA ALA A 138 3.19 -0.05 -8.98
C ALA A 138 3.36 -1.22 -9.96
N GLY A 139 4.53 -1.89 -9.93
CA GLY A 139 4.79 -3.06 -10.79
C GLY A 139 4.12 -4.35 -10.31
N VAL A 140 3.98 -4.54 -9.01
CA VAL A 140 3.43 -5.78 -8.43
C VAL A 140 1.91 -5.86 -8.58
N LEU A 141 1.18 -4.74 -8.52
CA LEU A 141 -0.29 -4.73 -8.60
C LEU A 141 -0.83 -5.43 -9.87
N PRO A 142 -0.37 -5.09 -11.09
CA PRO A 142 -0.80 -5.81 -12.30
C PRO A 142 -0.46 -7.30 -12.27
N LEU A 143 0.73 -7.66 -11.74
CA LEU A 143 1.15 -9.06 -11.65
C LEU A 143 0.26 -9.89 -10.73
N ILE A 144 -0.13 -9.33 -9.58
CA ILE A 144 -1.07 -9.98 -8.66
C ILE A 144 -2.41 -10.20 -9.36
N LEU A 145 -2.97 -9.18 -10.02
CA LEU A 145 -4.26 -9.29 -10.71
C LEU A 145 -4.24 -10.32 -11.86
N LEU A 146 -3.09 -10.50 -12.51
CA LEU A 146 -2.93 -11.51 -13.56
C LEU A 146 -2.78 -12.94 -13.00
N SER A 147 -2.43 -13.10 -11.73
CA SER A 147 -2.23 -14.42 -11.11
C SER A 147 -3.52 -15.08 -10.62
N PHE A 148 -4.63 -14.35 -10.59
CA PHE A 148 -5.98 -14.82 -10.23
C PHE A 148 -6.85 -15.03 -11.46
#